data_795bead0a3ee829064e45c3f48124c0c
#
_entry.id   795bead0a3ee829064e45c3f48124c0c
#
_cell.length_a   1.000
_cell.length_b   1.000
_cell.length_c   1.000
_cell.angle_alpha   90.00
_cell.angle_beta   90.00
_cell.angle_gamma   90.00
#
_symmetry.space_group_name_H-M   'P 1'
#
loop_
_entity.id
_entity.type
_entity.pdbx_description
1 polymer ?
#
loop_
_entity_poly.entity_id
_entity_poly.type
_entity_poly.pdbx_seq_one_letter_code
_entity_poly.pdbx_strand_id
1 'polypeptide(L)'
;MRQSYLKNAALLTGSDVVLRLAGMGLRIWLANELGGEGMGLYQLVLAVYSLFITLATAGVSVAATRLMAEELSGPASARGAARGMLRRLLAAGLVLGLFAAALQLATADLAARLWLGDVRAVGALRVSALGMPWMAVSAVLRGFFIARRHVAPNVFSQLTEQTVRIALVALALTRTEGLAVGVRCMLVLGATAVSEAVSALCMLAFYRRDARSAFAGQKAVRPADPARRLWEILWPVEGGRVLASALHTAENMLVPACLAVYLINAGGRTVALEQYGELKGMALPLLTFPFGLLGSLSVLLMPEITQAHILGQTKRLNALLDRMLRLTGYFSVLAGVLFWVWGRPLAQLLYQSADAGFYLETLAPAMPLMYLESMVDGAMKGVGEQKAAFRYSVWDSILRIGGVVALLPRFGMKGFLAVILLSSLYTCAANTGHLLFSSGTQHAFRRWLGAPALAAVLAAAAGMALRKLLADGFAARLPLQLAALGIGGCATTGVFLLAAWPLGLGEEAAALWAAHRPGRPKK
;
A
#
# COMPACT_ATOMS: atom_id res chain seq x y z
N MET A 1 -31.88 1.63 -0.01
CA MET A 1 -30.63 1.22 0.64
C MET A 1 -29.62 0.58 -0.34
N ARG A 2 -30.00 -0.41 -1.16
CA ARG A 2 -29.10 -1.13 -2.09
C ARG A 2 -28.45 -0.23 -3.17
N GLN A 3 -29.19 0.71 -3.76
CA GLN A 3 -28.67 1.66 -4.76
C GLN A 3 -27.66 2.66 -4.18
N SER A 4 -27.87 3.13 -2.96
CA SER A 4 -26.93 4.04 -2.29
C SER A 4 -25.62 3.33 -1.94
N TYR A 5 -25.69 2.04 -1.56
CA TYR A 5 -24.51 1.22 -1.28
C TYR A 5 -23.67 0.99 -2.54
N LEU A 6 -24.32 0.63 -3.67
CA LEU A 6 -23.63 0.44 -4.95
C LEU A 6 -22.98 1.73 -5.48
N LYS A 7 -23.66 2.88 -5.35
CA LYS A 7 -23.09 4.19 -5.71
C LYS A 7 -21.86 4.53 -4.87
N ASN A 8 -21.92 4.33 -3.56
CA ASN A 8 -20.80 4.58 -2.66
C ASN A 8 -19.62 3.63 -2.94
N ALA A 9 -19.88 2.36 -3.20
CA ALA A 9 -18.86 1.38 -3.57
C ALA A 9 -18.20 1.74 -4.92
N ALA A 10 -18.98 2.09 -5.93
CA ALA A 10 -18.47 2.51 -7.23
C ALA A 10 -17.65 3.80 -7.14
N LEU A 11 -18.09 4.78 -6.34
CA LEU A 11 -17.36 6.03 -6.11
C LEU A 11 -16.01 5.76 -5.42
N LEU A 12 -15.98 4.90 -4.39
CA LEU A 12 -14.75 4.51 -3.69
C LEU A 12 -13.78 3.79 -4.63
N THR A 13 -14.26 2.77 -5.33
CA THR A 13 -13.39 1.98 -6.23
C THR A 13 -12.87 2.83 -7.39
N GLY A 14 -13.73 3.64 -8.00
CA GLY A 14 -13.33 4.54 -9.09
C GLY A 14 -12.32 5.59 -8.63
N SER A 15 -12.55 6.22 -7.48
CA SER A 15 -11.60 7.19 -6.93
C SER A 15 -10.27 6.54 -6.53
N ASP A 16 -10.27 5.33 -5.98
CA ASP A 16 -9.06 4.59 -5.61
C ASP A 16 -8.18 4.33 -6.85
N VAL A 17 -8.78 3.92 -7.97
CA VAL A 17 -8.05 3.70 -9.23
C VAL A 17 -7.43 5.00 -9.73
N VAL A 18 -8.19 6.11 -9.76
CA VAL A 18 -7.69 7.42 -10.19
C VAL A 18 -6.54 7.89 -9.29
N LEU A 19 -6.68 7.78 -7.97
CA LEU A 19 -5.64 8.17 -7.00
C LEU A 19 -4.38 7.34 -7.15
N ARG A 20 -4.51 6.03 -7.41
CA ARG A 20 -3.36 5.13 -7.65
C ARG A 20 -2.63 5.47 -8.92
N LEU A 21 -3.35 5.71 -10.02
CA LEU A 21 -2.76 6.13 -11.29
C LEU A 21 -2.04 7.48 -11.16
N ALA A 22 -2.70 8.47 -10.57
CA ALA A 22 -2.11 9.78 -10.31
C ALA A 22 -0.89 9.71 -9.38
N GLY A 23 -0.96 8.89 -8.34
CA GLY A 23 0.15 8.64 -7.41
C GLY A 23 1.33 7.95 -8.08
N MET A 24 1.07 6.97 -8.96
CA MET A 24 2.12 6.30 -9.72
C MET A 24 2.78 7.23 -10.74
N GLY A 25 1.98 8.04 -11.47
CA GLY A 25 2.49 9.06 -12.39
C GLY A 25 3.37 10.08 -11.68
N LEU A 26 2.94 10.60 -10.52
CA LEU A 26 3.75 11.49 -9.69
C LEU A 26 5.06 10.83 -9.28
N ARG A 27 5.03 9.56 -8.87
CA ARG A 27 6.22 8.83 -8.42
C ARG A 27 7.21 8.59 -9.55
N ILE A 28 6.74 8.23 -10.77
CA ILE A 28 7.58 8.07 -11.96
C ILE A 28 8.26 9.40 -12.29
N TRP A 29 7.49 10.48 -12.33
CA TRP A 29 8.03 11.80 -12.58
C TRP A 29 9.04 12.23 -11.51
N LEU A 30 8.71 12.02 -10.23
CA LEU A 30 9.60 12.32 -9.10
C LEU A 30 10.92 11.53 -9.17
N ALA A 31 10.86 10.26 -9.60
CA ALA A 31 12.04 9.42 -9.77
C ALA A 31 12.98 9.96 -10.88
N ASN A 32 12.41 10.44 -11.98
CA ASN A 32 13.19 11.06 -13.04
C ASN A 32 13.80 12.39 -12.61
N GLU A 33 13.09 13.18 -11.82
CA GLU A 33 13.58 14.46 -11.31
C GLU A 33 14.65 14.34 -10.22
N LEU A 34 14.48 13.44 -9.28
CA LEU A 34 15.40 13.28 -8.13
C LEU A 34 16.57 12.35 -8.44
N GLY A 35 16.42 11.46 -9.44
CA GLY A 35 17.38 10.39 -9.72
C GLY A 35 17.38 9.30 -8.64
N GLY A 36 18.24 8.29 -8.79
CA GLY A 36 18.34 7.14 -7.86
C GLY A 36 18.73 7.56 -6.45
N GLU A 37 19.78 8.39 -6.31
CA GLU A 37 20.27 8.89 -5.01
C GLU A 37 19.18 9.71 -4.29
N GLY A 38 18.52 10.63 -5.00
CA GLY A 38 17.46 11.45 -4.42
C GLY A 38 16.26 10.64 -4.00
N MET A 39 15.88 9.64 -4.79
CA MET A 39 14.81 8.70 -4.43
C MET A 39 15.20 7.86 -3.22
N GLY A 40 16.48 7.46 -3.08
CA GLY A 40 16.98 6.76 -1.90
C GLY A 40 16.85 7.61 -0.63
N LEU A 41 17.30 8.86 -0.69
CA LEU A 41 17.17 9.81 0.43
C LEU A 41 15.69 10.04 0.77
N TYR A 42 14.85 10.24 -0.22
CA TYR A 42 13.40 10.40 -0.05
C TYR A 42 12.76 9.19 0.63
N GLN A 43 13.09 7.96 0.21
CA GLN A 43 12.56 6.73 0.82
C GLN A 43 13.03 6.53 2.26
N LEU A 44 14.27 6.91 2.58
CA LEU A 44 14.77 6.87 3.96
C LEU A 44 14.02 7.85 4.87
N VAL A 45 13.80 9.08 4.41
CA VAL A 45 13.02 10.06 5.16
C VAL A 45 11.59 9.58 5.34
N LEU A 46 10.98 9.00 4.30
CA LEU A 46 9.63 8.41 4.38
C LEU A 46 9.56 7.24 5.37
N ALA A 47 10.62 6.44 5.51
CA ALA A 47 10.65 5.34 6.47
C ALA A 47 10.57 5.86 7.92
N VAL A 48 11.35 6.91 8.26
CA VAL A 48 11.27 7.56 9.58
C VAL A 48 9.93 8.25 9.77
N TYR A 49 9.50 9.03 8.76
CA TYR A 49 8.23 9.74 8.78
C TYR A 49 7.04 8.80 8.99
N SER A 50 7.06 7.60 8.38
CA SER A 50 5.98 6.61 8.52
C SER A 50 5.82 6.09 9.95
N LEU A 51 6.91 5.98 10.71
CA LEU A 51 6.88 5.61 12.13
C LEU A 51 6.10 6.66 12.94
N PHE A 52 6.42 7.93 12.75
CA PHE A 52 5.76 9.03 13.47
C PHE A 52 4.31 9.26 13.00
N ILE A 53 4.02 9.08 11.71
CA ILE A 53 2.63 9.07 11.21
C ILE A 53 1.82 7.96 11.88
N THR A 54 2.38 6.76 12.00
CA THR A 54 1.70 5.65 12.66
C THR A 54 1.35 6.03 14.09
N LEU A 55 2.29 6.59 14.84
CA LEU A 55 2.07 7.09 16.20
C LEU A 55 0.98 8.18 16.26
N ALA A 56 0.88 9.03 15.23
CA ALA A 56 -0.11 10.12 15.20
C ALA A 56 -1.53 9.68 14.82
N THR A 57 -1.69 8.60 14.02
CA THR A 57 -2.96 8.37 13.31
C THR A 57 -3.57 6.99 13.49
N ALA A 58 -2.77 5.95 13.74
CA ALA A 58 -3.24 4.57 13.60
C ALA A 58 -4.38 4.19 14.54
N GLY A 59 -4.21 4.35 15.84
CA GLY A 59 -5.24 4.03 16.84
C GLY A 59 -6.41 4.99 16.81
N VAL A 60 -6.13 6.27 16.55
CA VAL A 60 -7.15 7.34 16.56
C VAL A 60 -8.18 7.13 15.45
N SER A 61 -7.76 6.75 14.25
CA SER A 61 -8.67 6.49 13.13
C SER A 61 -9.64 5.34 13.43
N VAL A 62 -9.12 4.24 14.01
CA VAL A 62 -9.95 3.07 14.39
C VAL A 62 -10.91 3.44 15.51
N ALA A 63 -10.41 4.12 16.55
CA ALA A 63 -11.23 4.59 17.67
C ALA A 63 -12.33 5.55 17.20
N ALA A 64 -12.01 6.49 16.30
CA ALA A 64 -12.98 7.42 15.74
C ALA A 64 -14.10 6.68 14.99
N THR A 65 -13.75 5.72 14.14
CA THR A 65 -14.74 4.95 13.37
C THR A 65 -15.65 4.15 14.31
N ARG A 66 -15.09 3.45 15.30
CA ARG A 66 -15.84 2.59 16.20
C ARG A 66 -16.70 3.39 17.17
N LEU A 67 -16.11 4.32 17.93
CA LEU A 67 -16.84 5.10 18.93
C LEU A 67 -17.90 5.98 18.30
N MET A 68 -17.63 6.55 17.11
CA MET A 68 -18.66 7.32 16.42
C MET A 68 -19.79 6.45 15.88
N ALA A 69 -19.52 5.22 15.42
CA ALA A 69 -20.56 4.29 15.00
C ALA A 69 -21.45 3.89 16.21
N GLU A 70 -20.84 3.61 17.36
CA GLU A 70 -21.56 3.31 18.62
C GLU A 70 -22.46 4.48 19.05
N GLU A 71 -21.93 5.69 19.15
CA GLU A 71 -22.67 6.88 19.60
C GLU A 71 -23.76 7.32 18.60
N LEU A 72 -23.53 7.14 17.30
CA LEU A 72 -24.50 7.51 16.27
C LEU A 72 -25.60 6.46 16.06
N SER A 73 -25.44 5.23 16.55
CA SER A 73 -26.49 4.20 16.52
C SER A 73 -27.57 4.41 17.58
N GLY A 74 -27.28 5.21 18.62
CA GLY A 74 -28.23 5.57 19.66
C GLY A 74 -29.39 6.45 19.19
N PRO A 75 -30.39 6.69 20.06
CA PRO A 75 -31.56 7.53 19.76
C PRO A 75 -31.16 8.97 19.43
N ALA A 76 -32.03 9.69 18.71
CA ALA A 76 -31.77 11.07 18.31
C ALA A 76 -31.53 12.01 19.52
N SER A 77 -32.12 11.72 20.66
CA SER A 77 -31.89 12.42 21.93
C SER A 77 -30.46 12.33 22.47
N ALA A 78 -29.71 11.29 22.09
CA ALA A 78 -28.32 11.08 22.52
C ALA A 78 -27.26 11.72 21.60
N ARG A 79 -27.66 12.42 20.53
CA ARG A 79 -26.73 13.03 19.56
C ARG A 79 -25.79 14.08 20.16
N GLY A 80 -26.15 14.67 21.28
CA GLY A 80 -25.29 15.57 22.05
C GLY A 80 -24.04 14.86 22.60
N ALA A 81 -24.16 13.62 23.06
CA ALA A 81 -23.04 12.79 23.51
C ALA A 81 -22.13 12.42 22.33
N ALA A 82 -22.70 12.04 21.18
CA ALA A 82 -21.93 11.79 19.95
C ALA A 82 -21.10 13.01 19.52
N ARG A 83 -21.67 14.22 19.59
CA ARG A 83 -20.95 15.48 19.33
C ARG A 83 -19.83 15.72 20.36
N GLY A 84 -20.09 15.42 21.63
CA GLY A 84 -19.10 15.49 22.71
C GLY A 84 -17.95 14.51 22.50
N MET A 85 -18.25 13.27 22.10
CA MET A 85 -17.25 12.24 21.78
C MET A 85 -16.36 12.68 20.61
N LEU A 86 -16.94 13.17 19.51
CA LEU A 86 -16.16 13.65 18.38
C LEU A 86 -15.20 14.78 18.75
N ARG A 87 -15.64 15.74 19.58
CA ARG A 87 -14.76 16.81 20.07
C ARG A 87 -13.55 16.27 20.84
N ARG A 88 -13.76 15.24 21.66
CA ARG A 88 -12.67 14.60 22.41
C ARG A 88 -11.74 13.80 21.51
N LEU A 89 -12.29 13.11 20.52
CA LEU A 89 -11.50 12.41 19.52
C LEU A 89 -10.64 13.38 18.70
N LEU A 90 -11.20 14.55 18.30
CA LEU A 90 -10.44 15.59 17.61
C LEU A 90 -9.33 16.18 18.50
N ALA A 91 -9.62 16.43 19.78
CA ALA A 91 -8.62 16.91 20.73
C ALA A 91 -7.52 15.87 20.96
N ALA A 92 -7.87 14.60 21.15
CA ALA A 92 -6.92 13.51 21.33
C ALA A 92 -6.05 13.31 20.06
N GLY A 93 -6.67 13.31 18.87
CA GLY A 93 -5.94 13.24 17.61
C GLY A 93 -4.99 14.40 17.42
N LEU A 94 -5.42 15.63 17.71
CA LEU A 94 -4.56 16.80 17.63
C LEU A 94 -3.38 16.73 18.62
N VAL A 95 -3.62 16.30 19.85
CA VAL A 95 -2.57 16.13 20.88
C VAL A 95 -1.56 15.06 20.42
N LEU A 96 -2.02 13.91 19.94
CA LEU A 96 -1.13 12.86 19.43
C LEU A 96 -0.37 13.31 18.18
N GLY A 97 -1.01 14.03 17.27
CA GLY A 97 -0.37 14.59 16.09
C GLY A 97 0.69 15.64 16.44
N LEU A 98 0.41 16.53 17.40
CA LEU A 98 1.38 17.51 17.89
C LEU A 98 2.52 16.83 18.65
N PHE A 99 2.23 15.82 19.46
CA PHE A 99 3.24 15.03 20.17
C PHE A 99 4.18 14.31 19.18
N ALA A 100 3.65 13.63 18.18
CA ALA A 100 4.44 12.96 17.16
C ALA A 100 5.29 13.97 16.35
N ALA A 101 4.72 15.12 15.99
CA ALA A 101 5.44 16.19 15.30
C ALA A 101 6.58 16.77 16.17
N ALA A 102 6.31 17.07 17.44
CA ALA A 102 7.31 17.56 18.38
C ALA A 102 8.43 16.53 18.60
N LEU A 103 8.08 15.26 18.73
CA LEU A 103 9.04 14.17 18.90
C LEU A 103 9.92 14.02 17.63
N GLN A 104 9.32 14.07 16.43
CA GLN A 104 10.09 14.03 15.18
C GLN A 104 10.99 15.25 15.03
N LEU A 105 10.51 16.47 15.36
CA LEU A 105 11.33 17.69 15.33
C LEU A 105 12.51 17.61 16.30
N ALA A 106 12.27 17.14 17.53
CA ALA A 106 13.31 16.99 18.55
C ALA A 106 14.35 15.93 18.17
N THR A 107 13.94 14.86 17.49
CA THR A 107 14.81 13.75 17.11
C THR A 107 15.35 13.86 15.68
N ALA A 108 14.96 14.86 14.89
CA ALA A 108 15.31 14.98 13.46
C ALA A 108 16.82 14.97 13.20
N ASP A 109 17.61 15.73 13.99
CA ASP A 109 19.07 15.76 13.84
C ASP A 109 19.71 14.44 14.24
N LEU A 110 19.25 13.84 15.34
CA LEU A 110 19.71 12.55 15.82
C LEU A 110 19.37 11.44 14.80
N ALA A 111 18.15 11.43 14.30
CA ALA A 111 17.71 10.49 13.29
C ALA A 111 18.51 10.64 11.98
N ALA A 112 18.70 11.85 11.50
CA ALA A 112 19.48 12.09 10.30
C ALA A 112 20.95 11.66 10.44
N ARG A 113 21.61 11.97 11.55
CA ARG A 113 23.04 11.69 11.76
C ARG A 113 23.30 10.23 12.15
N LEU A 114 22.56 9.68 13.12
CA LEU A 114 22.84 8.36 13.67
C LEU A 114 22.06 7.25 12.94
N TRP A 115 20.80 7.50 12.58
CA TRP A 115 19.97 6.47 11.96
C TRP A 115 20.11 6.46 10.45
N LEU A 116 19.92 7.64 9.83
CA LEU A 116 20.05 7.72 8.37
C LEU A 116 21.50 7.92 7.94
N GLY A 117 22.38 8.47 8.81
CA GLY A 117 23.75 8.85 8.55
C GLY A 117 23.90 9.87 7.41
N ASP A 118 22.86 10.62 7.10
CA ASP A 118 22.86 11.63 6.06
C ASP A 118 22.22 12.92 6.56
N VAL A 119 23.06 13.93 6.79
CA VAL A 119 22.65 15.23 7.33
C VAL A 119 21.67 15.96 6.38
N ARG A 120 21.70 15.64 5.08
CA ARG A 120 20.80 16.23 4.08
C ARG A 120 19.33 15.93 4.37
N ALA A 121 19.04 14.87 5.14
CA ALA A 121 17.68 14.48 5.55
C ALA A 121 17.06 15.39 6.63
N VAL A 122 17.86 16.17 7.38
CA VAL A 122 17.37 16.98 8.52
C VAL A 122 16.25 17.93 8.11
N GLY A 123 16.47 18.71 7.05
CA GLY A 123 15.45 19.66 6.57
C GLY A 123 14.15 18.97 6.16
N ALA A 124 14.26 17.86 5.47
CA ALA A 124 13.13 17.04 5.00
C ALA A 124 12.34 16.44 6.18
N LEU A 125 13.02 15.91 7.21
CA LEU A 125 12.39 15.40 8.44
C LEU A 125 11.68 16.53 9.21
N ARG A 126 12.30 17.70 9.34
CA ARG A 126 11.69 18.83 10.06
C ARG A 126 10.42 19.32 9.37
N VAL A 127 10.47 19.49 8.05
CA VAL A 127 9.33 20.01 7.29
C VAL A 127 8.19 19.00 7.23
N SER A 128 8.48 17.71 7.08
CA SER A 128 7.44 16.67 7.08
C SER A 128 6.68 16.57 8.40
N ALA A 129 7.33 16.86 9.54
CA ALA A 129 6.67 16.85 10.85
C ALA A 129 5.46 17.80 10.93
N LEU A 130 5.48 18.92 10.18
CA LEU A 130 4.41 19.92 10.19
C LEU A 130 3.09 19.39 9.62
N GLY A 131 3.12 18.32 8.83
CA GLY A 131 1.93 17.65 8.29
C GLY A 131 1.17 16.80 9.32
N MET A 132 1.83 16.28 10.37
CA MET A 132 1.27 15.27 11.27
C MET A 132 0.01 15.71 12.03
N PRO A 133 -0.08 16.92 12.60
CA PRO A 133 -1.30 17.36 13.28
C PRO A 133 -2.51 17.40 12.33
N TRP A 134 -2.30 17.80 11.08
CA TRP A 134 -3.33 17.84 10.06
C TRP A 134 -3.78 16.44 9.66
N MET A 135 -2.84 15.50 9.50
CA MET A 135 -3.14 14.11 9.22
C MET A 135 -3.95 13.47 10.35
N ALA A 136 -3.61 13.73 11.61
CA ALA A 136 -4.34 13.20 12.76
C ALA A 136 -5.78 13.73 12.83
N VAL A 137 -5.99 15.02 12.59
CA VAL A 137 -7.34 15.61 12.48
C VAL A 137 -8.13 14.99 11.33
N SER A 138 -7.50 14.87 10.15
CA SER A 138 -8.11 14.22 8.98
C SER A 138 -8.50 12.77 9.28
N ALA A 139 -7.67 12.01 9.99
CA ALA A 139 -7.93 10.62 10.35
C ALA A 139 -9.18 10.47 11.23
N VAL A 140 -9.38 11.37 12.21
CA VAL A 140 -10.59 11.41 13.04
C VAL A 140 -11.83 11.72 12.21
N LEU A 141 -11.76 12.75 11.35
CA LEU A 141 -12.89 13.16 10.52
C LEU A 141 -13.25 12.10 9.47
N ARG A 142 -12.26 11.43 8.87
CA ARG A 142 -12.48 10.26 8.00
C ARG A 142 -13.22 9.16 8.73
N GLY A 143 -12.83 8.84 9.97
CA GLY A 143 -13.51 7.88 10.84
C GLY A 143 -14.97 8.27 11.11
N PHE A 144 -15.23 9.54 11.40
CA PHE A 144 -16.59 10.07 11.58
C PHE A 144 -17.48 9.89 10.34
N PHE A 145 -16.97 10.22 9.14
CA PHE A 145 -17.74 10.07 7.90
C PHE A 145 -17.95 8.61 7.51
N ILE A 146 -16.99 7.72 7.79
CA ILE A 146 -17.14 6.27 7.62
C ILE A 146 -18.24 5.74 8.54
N ALA A 147 -18.25 6.12 9.82
CA ALA A 147 -19.28 5.73 10.78
C ALA A 147 -20.69 6.16 10.33
N ARG A 148 -20.81 7.29 9.63
CA ARG A 148 -22.06 7.77 9.04
C ARG A 148 -22.42 7.14 7.70
N ARG A 149 -21.54 6.30 7.13
CA ARG A 149 -21.69 5.76 5.77
C ARG A 149 -21.76 6.85 4.69
N HIS A 150 -21.20 8.02 4.96
CA HIS A 150 -21.13 9.14 4.05
C HIS A 150 -19.71 9.29 3.48
N VAL A 151 -19.45 8.63 2.37
CA VAL A 151 -18.08 8.40 1.85
C VAL A 151 -17.57 9.55 0.98
N ALA A 152 -18.48 10.33 0.39
CA ALA A 152 -18.13 11.40 -0.54
C ALA A 152 -17.12 12.42 0.02
N PRO A 153 -17.23 12.93 1.27
CA PRO A 153 -16.23 13.84 1.83
C PRO A 153 -14.82 13.25 1.85
N ASN A 154 -14.69 11.94 2.17
CA ASN A 154 -13.39 11.26 2.19
C ASN A 154 -12.76 11.22 0.79
N VAL A 155 -13.56 10.88 -0.23
CA VAL A 155 -13.10 10.83 -1.63
C VAL A 155 -12.67 12.23 -2.10
N PHE A 156 -13.51 13.24 -1.90
CA PHE A 156 -13.19 14.60 -2.32
C PHE A 156 -11.95 15.17 -1.63
N SER A 157 -11.79 14.92 -0.33
CA SER A 157 -10.60 15.38 0.39
C SER A 157 -9.32 14.72 -0.12
N GLN A 158 -9.36 13.41 -0.44
CA GLN A 158 -8.22 12.70 -1.00
C GLN A 158 -7.87 13.15 -2.42
N LEU A 159 -8.87 13.38 -3.26
CA LEU A 159 -8.65 13.93 -4.61
C LEU A 159 -8.05 15.34 -4.53
N THR A 160 -8.57 16.20 -3.65
CA THR A 160 -8.03 17.54 -3.42
C THR A 160 -6.59 17.49 -2.94
N GLU A 161 -6.32 16.65 -1.94
CA GLU A 161 -4.97 16.39 -1.42
C GLU A 161 -3.99 16.00 -2.52
N GLN A 162 -4.36 15.00 -3.34
CA GLN A 162 -3.50 14.50 -4.41
C GLN A 162 -3.27 15.56 -5.50
N THR A 163 -4.32 16.29 -5.88
CA THR A 163 -4.22 17.37 -6.88
C THR A 163 -3.30 18.49 -6.40
N VAL A 164 -3.50 18.94 -5.16
CA VAL A 164 -2.65 19.98 -4.54
C VAL A 164 -1.21 19.50 -4.40
N ARG A 165 -1.01 18.24 -3.97
CA ARG A 165 0.33 17.63 -3.87
C ARG A 165 1.05 17.64 -5.21
N ILE A 166 0.40 17.15 -6.28
CA ILE A 166 0.99 17.13 -7.63
C ILE A 166 1.34 18.56 -8.08
N ALA A 167 0.43 19.51 -7.92
CA ALA A 167 0.64 20.89 -8.33
C ALA A 167 1.81 21.54 -7.57
N LEU A 168 1.86 21.37 -6.25
CA LEU A 168 2.93 21.95 -5.42
C LEU A 168 4.29 21.29 -5.67
N VAL A 169 4.32 19.95 -5.82
CA VAL A 169 5.56 19.24 -6.13
C VAL A 169 6.05 19.65 -7.52
N ALA A 170 5.17 19.75 -8.51
CA ALA A 170 5.52 20.23 -9.85
C ALA A 170 6.10 21.64 -9.78
N LEU A 171 5.42 22.57 -9.11
CA LEU A 171 5.90 23.95 -8.94
C LEU A 171 7.25 24.00 -8.22
N ALA A 172 7.42 23.18 -7.17
CA ALA A 172 8.64 23.16 -6.39
C ALA A 172 9.83 22.66 -7.22
N LEU A 173 9.70 21.55 -7.93
CA LEU A 173 10.80 20.93 -8.66
C LEU A 173 11.19 21.68 -9.95
N THR A 174 10.21 22.22 -10.69
CA THR A 174 10.50 23.03 -11.89
C THR A 174 11.20 24.36 -11.58
N ARG A 175 11.08 24.86 -10.36
CA ARG A 175 11.75 26.11 -9.92
C ARG A 175 13.11 25.88 -9.23
N THR A 176 13.50 24.61 -9.04
CA THR A 176 14.67 24.24 -8.21
C THR A 176 15.65 23.33 -8.95
N GLU A 177 15.66 23.43 -10.26
CA GLU A 177 16.68 22.77 -11.09
C GLU A 177 18.09 23.25 -10.66
N GLY A 178 18.99 22.29 -10.40
CA GLY A 178 20.36 22.57 -9.93
C GLY A 178 20.53 22.72 -8.41
N LEU A 179 19.47 22.71 -7.60
CA LEU A 179 19.61 22.71 -6.15
C LEU A 179 20.04 21.33 -5.61
N ALA A 180 20.71 21.34 -4.45
CA ALA A 180 21.14 20.12 -3.78
C ALA A 180 19.96 19.16 -3.52
N VAL A 181 20.20 17.87 -3.66
CA VAL A 181 19.21 16.78 -3.53
C VAL A 181 18.42 16.86 -2.21
N GLY A 182 19.10 17.18 -1.09
CA GLY A 182 18.44 17.34 0.22
C GLY A 182 17.40 18.47 0.24
N VAL A 183 17.66 19.59 -0.45
CA VAL A 183 16.71 20.70 -0.57
C VAL A 183 15.52 20.30 -1.43
N ARG A 184 15.74 19.60 -2.55
CA ARG A 184 14.66 19.11 -3.40
C ARG A 184 13.78 18.12 -2.66
N CYS A 185 14.34 17.17 -1.88
CA CYS A 185 13.59 16.27 -1.00
C CYS A 185 12.79 17.03 0.06
N MET A 186 13.38 18.06 0.68
CA MET A 186 12.69 18.92 1.66
C MET A 186 11.48 19.62 1.05
N LEU A 187 11.59 20.13 -0.16
CA LEU A 187 10.48 20.81 -0.85
C LEU A 187 9.35 19.84 -1.22
N VAL A 188 9.68 18.64 -1.68
CA VAL A 188 8.69 17.58 -1.98
C VAL A 188 7.90 17.21 -0.72
N LEU A 189 8.58 17.03 0.42
CA LEU A 189 7.91 16.71 1.68
C LEU A 189 7.16 17.91 2.27
N GLY A 190 7.65 19.13 2.02
CA GLY A 190 6.93 20.37 2.34
C GLY A 190 5.61 20.48 1.55
N ALA A 191 5.66 20.21 0.26
CA ALA A 191 4.46 20.17 -0.59
C ALA A 191 3.46 19.11 -0.09
N THR A 192 3.96 17.96 0.38
CA THR A 192 3.13 16.92 1.00
C THR A 192 2.49 17.44 2.29
N ALA A 193 3.24 18.07 3.20
CA ALA A 193 2.70 18.62 4.44
C ALA A 193 1.62 19.69 4.20
N VAL A 194 1.82 20.56 3.20
CA VAL A 194 0.81 21.55 2.80
C VAL A 194 -0.43 20.88 2.22
N SER A 195 -0.28 19.85 1.37
CA SER A 195 -1.42 19.13 0.80
C SER A 195 -2.26 18.42 1.89
N GLU A 196 -1.62 17.89 2.94
CA GLU A 196 -2.29 17.31 4.10
C GLU A 196 -3.08 18.37 4.88
N ALA A 197 -2.52 19.57 5.05
CA ALA A 197 -3.23 20.68 5.69
C ALA A 197 -4.48 21.09 4.87
N VAL A 198 -4.36 21.18 3.56
CA VAL A 198 -5.50 21.49 2.67
C VAL A 198 -6.57 20.38 2.74
N SER A 199 -6.15 19.12 2.76
CA SER A 199 -7.05 17.96 2.95
C SER A 199 -7.82 18.06 4.27
N ALA A 200 -7.12 18.36 5.38
CA ALA A 200 -7.73 18.53 6.70
C ALA A 200 -8.74 19.69 6.73
N LEU A 201 -8.39 20.82 6.12
CA LEU A 201 -9.30 21.98 6.00
C LEU A 201 -10.55 21.65 5.15
N CYS A 202 -10.36 20.90 4.07
CA CYS A 202 -11.46 20.40 3.24
C CYS A 202 -12.40 19.50 4.06
N MET A 203 -11.85 18.52 4.80
CA MET A 203 -12.63 17.66 5.70
C MET A 203 -13.36 18.44 6.79
N LEU A 204 -12.73 19.46 7.36
CA LEU A 204 -13.32 20.33 8.36
C LEU A 204 -14.48 21.16 7.78
N ALA A 205 -14.35 21.62 6.53
CA ALA A 205 -15.42 22.32 5.82
C ALA A 205 -16.63 21.42 5.59
N PHE A 206 -16.43 20.18 5.14
CA PHE A 206 -17.49 19.19 5.04
C PHE A 206 -18.12 18.88 6.41
N TYR A 207 -17.32 18.72 7.43
CA TYR A 207 -17.80 18.52 8.78
C TYR A 207 -18.68 19.68 9.27
N ARG A 208 -18.26 20.94 9.08
CA ARG A 208 -19.04 22.12 9.47
C ARG A 208 -20.40 22.18 8.80
N ARG A 209 -20.47 21.82 7.51
CA ARG A 209 -21.73 21.77 6.74
C ARG A 209 -22.66 20.68 7.24
N ASP A 210 -22.09 19.51 7.59
CA ASP A 210 -22.84 18.32 7.92
C ASP A 210 -23.16 18.19 9.43
N ALA A 211 -22.47 18.95 10.28
CA ALA A 211 -22.58 18.84 11.75
C ALA A 211 -23.99 19.11 12.29
N ARG A 212 -24.73 20.03 11.66
CA ARG A 212 -26.11 20.34 12.11
C ARG A 212 -27.03 19.16 11.89
N SER A 213 -26.98 18.52 10.73
CA SER A 213 -27.79 17.33 10.42
C SER A 213 -27.30 16.09 11.18
N ALA A 214 -25.98 15.92 11.33
CA ALA A 214 -25.38 14.79 12.02
C ALA A 214 -25.82 14.69 13.49
N PHE A 215 -25.88 15.82 14.17
CA PHE A 215 -26.16 15.88 15.60
C PHE A 215 -27.55 16.46 15.94
N ALA A 216 -28.46 16.49 14.97
CA ALA A 216 -29.83 17.01 15.14
C ALA A 216 -29.88 18.40 15.83
N GLY A 217 -28.89 19.26 15.55
CA GLY A 217 -28.76 20.58 16.18
C GLY A 217 -28.36 20.61 17.64
N GLN A 218 -28.19 19.44 18.29
CA GLN A 218 -27.88 19.35 19.74
C GLN A 218 -26.49 19.91 20.06
N LYS A 219 -26.39 20.52 21.25
CA LYS A 219 -25.11 20.95 21.81
C LYS A 219 -24.30 19.72 22.27
N ALA A 220 -22.97 19.87 22.29
CA ALA A 220 -22.10 18.80 22.80
C ALA A 220 -22.33 18.59 24.28
N VAL A 221 -22.59 17.34 24.67
CA VAL A 221 -22.72 16.88 26.06
C VAL A 221 -21.53 15.95 26.34
N ARG A 222 -21.11 15.90 27.59
CA ARG A 222 -20.03 15.00 28.04
C ARG A 222 -20.49 13.54 27.88
N PRO A 223 -19.82 12.72 27.07
CA PRO A 223 -20.14 11.30 26.96
C PRO A 223 -19.72 10.55 28.23
N ALA A 224 -20.27 9.35 28.46
CA ALA A 224 -19.85 8.49 29.55
C ALA A 224 -18.42 7.98 29.31
N ASP A 225 -17.54 8.12 30.29
CA ASP A 225 -16.16 7.63 30.36
C ASP A 225 -15.36 7.69 29.05
N PRO A 226 -15.28 8.86 28.40
CA PRO A 226 -14.72 8.97 27.07
C PRO A 226 -13.22 8.63 27.01
N ALA A 227 -12.48 8.94 28.06
CA ALA A 227 -11.05 8.65 28.13
C ALA A 227 -10.79 7.14 28.22
N ARG A 228 -11.50 6.44 29.10
CA ARG A 228 -11.39 4.99 29.27
C ARG A 228 -11.74 4.25 27.99
N ARG A 229 -12.88 4.56 27.37
CA ARG A 229 -13.31 3.96 26.10
C ARG A 229 -12.31 4.20 24.96
N LEU A 230 -11.69 5.39 24.91
CA LEU A 230 -10.65 5.71 23.95
C LEU A 230 -9.40 4.86 24.19
N TRP A 231 -8.90 4.78 25.43
CA TRP A 231 -7.69 4.03 25.78
C TRP A 231 -7.84 2.52 25.56
N GLU A 232 -9.01 1.95 25.85
CA GLU A 232 -9.31 0.53 25.63
C GLU A 232 -9.21 0.12 24.16
N ILE A 233 -9.43 1.05 23.22
CA ILE A 233 -9.26 0.81 21.78
C ILE A 233 -7.86 1.20 21.33
N LEU A 234 -7.36 2.34 21.78
CA LEU A 234 -6.12 2.95 21.29
C LEU A 234 -4.91 2.08 21.61
N TRP A 235 -4.76 1.66 22.87
CA TRP A 235 -3.58 0.94 23.34
C TRP A 235 -3.31 -0.38 22.60
N PRO A 236 -4.28 -1.31 22.44
CA PRO A 236 -4.02 -2.57 21.75
C PRO A 236 -3.74 -2.39 20.25
N VAL A 237 -4.41 -1.42 19.61
CA VAL A 237 -4.25 -1.15 18.17
C VAL A 237 -2.93 -0.45 17.90
N GLU A 238 -2.60 0.55 18.71
CA GLU A 238 -1.39 1.38 18.53
C GLU A 238 -0.13 0.57 18.77
N GLY A 239 -0.04 -0.18 19.86
CA GLY A 239 1.15 -0.94 20.23
C GLY A 239 1.62 -1.88 19.12
N GLY A 240 0.71 -2.64 18.53
CA GLY A 240 1.04 -3.55 17.43
C GLY A 240 1.48 -2.82 16.16
N ARG A 241 0.82 -1.72 15.80
CA ARG A 241 1.16 -0.95 14.60
C ARG A 241 2.46 -0.19 14.74
N VAL A 242 2.71 0.41 15.89
CA VAL A 242 3.98 1.11 16.17
C VAL A 242 5.14 0.13 16.15
N LEU A 243 5.00 -1.07 16.76
CA LEU A 243 6.03 -2.11 16.69
C LEU A 243 6.32 -2.53 15.24
N ALA A 244 5.30 -2.83 14.45
CA ALA A 244 5.47 -3.19 13.05
C ALA A 244 6.15 -2.06 12.25
N SER A 245 5.72 -0.80 12.46
CA SER A 245 6.31 0.36 11.80
C SER A 245 7.76 0.60 12.25
N ALA A 246 8.09 0.38 13.51
CA ALA A 246 9.47 0.49 14.01
C ALA A 246 10.39 -0.56 13.39
N LEU A 247 9.94 -1.83 13.32
CA LEU A 247 10.70 -2.91 12.66
C LEU A 247 10.93 -2.62 11.18
N HIS A 248 9.90 -2.17 10.47
CA HIS A 248 9.99 -1.78 9.07
C HIS A 248 10.93 -0.57 8.87
N THR A 249 10.89 0.41 9.76
CA THR A 249 11.80 1.56 9.74
C THR A 249 13.24 1.11 9.97
N ALA A 250 13.49 0.25 10.97
CA ALA A 250 14.81 -0.31 11.25
C ALA A 250 15.37 -1.08 10.03
N GLU A 251 14.56 -1.92 9.38
CA GLU A 251 14.95 -2.60 8.15
C GLU A 251 15.38 -1.60 7.07
N ASN A 252 14.54 -0.59 6.78
CA ASN A 252 14.83 0.38 5.74
C ASN A 252 16.10 1.22 6.00
N MET A 253 16.43 1.46 7.28
CA MET A 253 17.68 2.15 7.64
C MET A 253 18.92 1.25 7.51
N LEU A 254 18.78 -0.03 7.87
CA LEU A 254 19.87 -0.98 7.81
C LEU A 254 20.29 -1.31 6.38
N VAL A 255 19.35 -1.32 5.42
CA VAL A 255 19.64 -1.69 4.03
C VAL A 255 20.74 -0.81 3.43
N PRO A 256 20.62 0.53 3.32
CA PRO A 256 21.70 1.34 2.74
C PRO A 256 22.94 1.38 3.62
N ALA A 257 22.83 1.22 4.94
CA ALA A 257 23.98 1.14 5.84
C ALA A 257 24.81 -0.12 5.58
N CYS A 258 24.19 -1.29 5.54
CA CYS A 258 24.86 -2.55 5.24
C CYS A 258 25.39 -2.61 3.80
N LEU A 259 24.65 -2.02 2.85
CA LEU A 259 25.06 -1.96 1.45
C LEU A 259 26.28 -1.05 1.26
N ALA A 260 26.38 0.05 2.00
CA ALA A 260 27.54 0.94 1.97
C ALA A 260 28.84 0.24 2.43
N VAL A 261 28.74 -0.72 3.35
CA VAL A 261 29.88 -1.56 3.76
C VAL A 261 30.36 -2.42 2.59
N TYR A 262 29.45 -3.03 1.85
CA TYR A 262 29.80 -3.82 0.65
C TYR A 262 30.44 -2.94 -0.45
N LEU A 263 29.94 -1.72 -0.62
CA LEU A 263 30.33 -0.80 -1.68
C LEU A 263 31.46 0.17 -1.29
N ILE A 264 32.18 -0.09 -0.19
CA ILE A 264 33.17 0.85 0.36
C ILE A 264 34.21 1.32 -0.66
N ASN A 265 34.61 0.44 -1.58
CA ASN A 265 35.56 0.71 -2.65
C ASN A 265 34.92 1.19 -3.98
N ALA A 266 33.58 1.26 -4.04
CA ALA A 266 32.81 1.56 -5.27
C ALA A 266 31.87 2.76 -5.09
N GLY A 267 32.26 3.75 -4.31
CA GLY A 267 31.45 4.94 -4.05
C GLY A 267 30.66 4.91 -2.74
N GLY A 268 30.77 3.82 -1.99
CA GLY A 268 30.27 3.70 -0.60
C GLY A 268 28.79 4.05 -0.47
N ARG A 269 28.50 5.07 0.33
CA ARG A 269 27.14 5.43 0.73
C ARG A 269 26.29 6.03 -0.39
N THR A 270 26.87 6.81 -1.29
CA THR A 270 26.12 7.44 -2.39
C THR A 270 25.55 6.39 -3.32
N VAL A 271 26.39 5.43 -3.77
CA VAL A 271 25.95 4.33 -4.63
C VAL A 271 24.98 3.40 -3.90
N ALA A 272 25.18 3.17 -2.59
CA ALA A 272 24.25 2.39 -1.79
C ALA A 272 22.86 3.05 -1.73
N LEU A 273 22.83 4.38 -1.60
CA LEU A 273 21.59 5.14 -1.55
C LEU A 273 20.88 5.15 -2.92
N GLU A 274 21.65 5.25 -4.00
CA GLU A 274 21.16 5.16 -5.38
C GLU A 274 20.50 3.81 -5.65
N GLN A 275 21.20 2.70 -5.41
CA GLN A 275 20.66 1.35 -5.59
C GLN A 275 19.42 1.10 -4.70
N TYR A 276 19.43 1.60 -3.46
CA TYR A 276 18.28 1.53 -2.58
C TYR A 276 17.09 2.33 -3.13
N GLY A 277 17.34 3.52 -3.67
CA GLY A 277 16.34 4.38 -4.29
C GLY A 277 15.71 3.75 -5.53
N GLU A 278 16.52 3.18 -6.39
CA GLU A 278 16.05 2.47 -7.58
C GLU A 278 15.20 1.25 -7.25
N LEU A 279 15.58 0.47 -6.23
CA LEU A 279 14.77 -0.66 -5.80
C LEU A 279 13.50 -0.23 -5.07
N LYS A 280 13.62 0.55 -3.97
CA LYS A 280 12.48 0.92 -3.10
C LYS A 280 11.63 2.07 -3.69
N GLY A 281 12.25 2.96 -4.43
CA GLY A 281 11.58 4.13 -5.02
C GLY A 281 10.99 3.89 -6.40
N MET A 282 11.59 3.00 -7.20
CA MET A 282 11.20 2.77 -8.60
C MET A 282 10.65 1.36 -8.82
N ALA A 283 11.45 0.30 -8.58
CA ALA A 283 11.09 -1.06 -8.95
C ALA A 283 9.95 -1.64 -8.10
N LEU A 284 10.04 -1.63 -6.76
CA LEU A 284 9.04 -2.22 -5.88
C LEU A 284 7.65 -1.56 -6.01
N PRO A 285 7.52 -0.22 -6.10
CA PRO A 285 6.21 0.40 -6.34
C PRO A 285 5.57 -0.04 -7.65
N LEU A 286 6.36 -0.21 -8.70
CA LEU A 286 5.86 -0.66 -10.00
C LEU A 286 5.40 -2.12 -9.94
N LEU A 287 6.16 -3.02 -9.28
CA LEU A 287 5.77 -4.41 -9.04
C LEU A 287 4.48 -4.54 -8.21
N THR A 288 4.29 -3.67 -7.22
CA THR A 288 3.10 -3.71 -6.35
C THR A 288 1.89 -2.98 -6.93
N PHE A 289 2.06 -2.17 -7.97
CA PHE A 289 0.99 -1.38 -8.57
C PHE A 289 -0.19 -2.24 -9.08
N PRO A 290 0.01 -3.34 -9.83
CA PRO A 290 -1.10 -4.18 -10.30
C PRO A 290 -1.90 -4.81 -9.14
N PHE A 291 -1.30 -5.05 -7.99
CA PHE A 291 -1.99 -5.57 -6.81
C PHE A 291 -3.15 -4.66 -6.37
N GLY A 292 -3.06 -3.36 -6.64
CA GLY A 292 -4.14 -2.41 -6.36
C GLY A 292 -5.48 -2.78 -6.99
N LEU A 293 -5.47 -3.45 -8.15
CA LEU A 293 -6.67 -3.96 -8.81
C LEU A 293 -7.28 -5.14 -8.03
N LEU A 294 -6.43 -6.02 -7.48
CA LEU A 294 -6.87 -7.12 -6.62
C LEU A 294 -7.39 -6.63 -5.26
N GLY A 295 -6.90 -5.50 -4.76
CA GLY A 295 -7.38 -4.90 -3.52
C GLY A 295 -8.89 -4.65 -3.53
N SER A 296 -9.46 -4.25 -4.66
CA SER A 296 -10.90 -4.09 -4.83
C SER A 296 -11.66 -5.42 -4.67
N LEU A 297 -11.09 -6.51 -5.17
CA LEU A 297 -11.65 -7.86 -5.00
C LEU A 297 -11.61 -8.30 -3.53
N SER A 298 -10.52 -8.01 -2.82
CA SER A 298 -10.39 -8.29 -1.39
C SER A 298 -11.49 -7.59 -0.57
N VAL A 299 -11.73 -6.31 -0.84
CA VAL A 299 -12.79 -5.53 -0.15
C VAL A 299 -14.18 -6.15 -0.34
N LEU A 300 -14.46 -6.73 -1.51
CA LEU A 300 -15.75 -7.39 -1.80
C LEU A 300 -15.86 -8.77 -1.15
N LEU A 301 -14.79 -9.55 -1.15
CA LEU A 301 -14.78 -10.92 -0.63
C LEU A 301 -14.70 -11.00 0.90
N MET A 302 -14.02 -10.05 1.54
CA MET A 302 -13.81 -10.05 2.98
C MET A 302 -15.11 -10.18 3.80
N PRO A 303 -16.17 -9.36 3.58
CA PRO A 303 -17.42 -9.50 4.32
C PRO A 303 -18.11 -10.85 4.10
N GLU A 304 -18.01 -11.44 2.89
CA GLU A 304 -18.57 -12.74 2.60
C GLU A 304 -17.82 -13.87 3.31
N ILE A 305 -16.49 -13.79 3.36
CA ILE A 305 -15.62 -14.72 4.10
C ILE A 305 -15.98 -14.66 5.59
N THR A 306 -16.04 -13.45 6.15
CA THR A 306 -16.40 -13.24 7.56
C THR A 306 -17.79 -13.80 7.87
N GLN A 307 -18.78 -13.53 7.01
CA GLN A 307 -20.14 -14.03 7.19
C GLN A 307 -20.21 -15.55 7.13
N ALA A 308 -19.54 -16.17 6.14
CA ALA A 308 -19.50 -17.62 5.99
C ALA A 308 -18.83 -18.29 7.19
N HIS A 309 -17.77 -17.67 7.74
CA HIS A 309 -17.07 -18.14 8.92
C HIS A 309 -17.94 -18.07 10.17
N ILE A 310 -18.56 -16.92 10.47
CA ILE A 310 -19.42 -16.72 11.65
C ILE A 310 -20.63 -17.66 11.63
N LEU A 311 -21.21 -17.90 10.44
CA LEU A 311 -22.36 -18.81 10.27
C LEU A 311 -21.98 -20.30 10.21
N GLY A 312 -20.70 -20.65 10.38
CA GLY A 312 -20.22 -22.04 10.32
C GLY A 312 -20.41 -22.70 8.95
N GLN A 313 -20.56 -21.92 7.87
CA GLN A 313 -20.78 -22.41 6.50
C GLN A 313 -19.47 -22.84 5.86
N THR A 314 -18.88 -23.93 6.35
CA THR A 314 -17.53 -24.39 5.94
C THR A 314 -17.40 -24.61 4.42
N LYS A 315 -18.41 -25.21 3.80
CA LYS A 315 -18.40 -25.44 2.33
C LYS A 315 -18.36 -24.12 1.55
N ARG A 316 -19.12 -23.11 1.98
CA ARG A 316 -19.13 -21.78 1.36
C ARG A 316 -17.82 -21.05 1.61
N LEU A 317 -17.31 -21.12 2.82
CA LEU A 317 -16.01 -20.52 3.19
C LEU A 317 -14.88 -21.10 2.33
N ASN A 318 -14.81 -22.43 2.20
CA ASN A 318 -13.80 -23.11 1.39
C ASN A 318 -13.90 -22.73 -0.09
N ALA A 319 -15.11 -22.63 -0.64
CA ALA A 319 -15.32 -22.20 -2.02
C ALA A 319 -14.90 -20.76 -2.26
N LEU A 320 -15.15 -19.84 -1.30
CA LEU A 320 -14.72 -18.44 -1.38
C LEU A 320 -13.20 -18.32 -1.32
N LEU A 321 -12.54 -19.04 -0.38
CA LEU A 321 -11.10 -19.05 -0.24
C LEU A 321 -10.41 -19.67 -1.47
N ASP A 322 -10.89 -20.82 -1.97
CA ASP A 322 -10.34 -21.44 -3.18
C ASP A 322 -10.43 -20.51 -4.38
N ARG A 323 -11.57 -19.86 -4.56
CA ARG A 323 -11.77 -18.89 -5.65
C ARG A 323 -10.85 -17.67 -5.52
N MET A 324 -10.73 -17.12 -4.31
CA MET A 324 -9.85 -15.99 -4.03
C MET A 324 -8.39 -16.34 -4.36
N LEU A 325 -7.89 -17.48 -3.86
CA LEU A 325 -6.51 -17.91 -4.07
C LEU A 325 -6.25 -18.21 -5.56
N ARG A 326 -7.18 -18.85 -6.25
CA ARG A 326 -7.07 -19.15 -7.67
C ARG A 326 -7.04 -17.91 -8.54
N LEU A 327 -7.98 -16.97 -8.37
CA LEU A 327 -7.98 -15.72 -9.13
C LEU A 327 -6.73 -14.88 -8.87
N THR A 328 -6.29 -14.83 -7.61
CA THR A 328 -5.03 -14.17 -7.24
C THR A 328 -3.84 -14.84 -7.91
N GLY A 329 -3.80 -16.16 -7.94
CA GLY A 329 -2.75 -16.94 -8.60
C GLY A 329 -2.62 -16.62 -10.08
N TYR A 330 -3.72 -16.70 -10.83
CA TYR A 330 -3.72 -16.37 -12.28
C TYR A 330 -3.27 -14.92 -12.53
N PHE A 331 -3.81 -13.97 -11.77
CA PHE A 331 -3.48 -12.56 -11.96
C PHE A 331 -2.02 -12.26 -11.60
N SER A 332 -1.54 -12.78 -10.46
CA SER A 332 -0.18 -12.51 -9.99
C SER A 332 0.89 -13.18 -10.86
N VAL A 333 0.62 -14.38 -11.36
CA VAL A 333 1.51 -15.08 -12.29
C VAL A 333 1.57 -14.37 -13.62
N LEU A 334 0.43 -13.92 -14.17
CA LEU A 334 0.41 -13.10 -15.38
C LEU A 334 1.23 -11.83 -15.20
N ALA A 335 1.00 -11.10 -14.10
CA ALA A 335 1.77 -9.89 -13.80
C ALA A 335 3.27 -10.20 -13.66
N GLY A 336 3.63 -11.30 -12.99
CA GLY A 336 5.01 -11.77 -12.88
C GLY A 336 5.66 -12.02 -14.24
N VAL A 337 4.97 -12.72 -15.15
CA VAL A 337 5.48 -12.96 -16.52
C VAL A 337 5.68 -11.65 -17.28
N LEU A 338 4.72 -10.74 -17.19
CA LEU A 338 4.83 -9.44 -17.86
C LEU A 338 6.04 -8.66 -17.37
N PHE A 339 6.27 -8.57 -16.07
CA PHE A 339 7.44 -7.89 -15.53
C PHE A 339 8.76 -8.64 -15.77
N TRP A 340 8.72 -9.97 -15.82
CA TRP A 340 9.91 -10.74 -16.13
C TRP A 340 10.36 -10.54 -17.59
N VAL A 341 9.42 -10.53 -18.52
CA VAL A 341 9.73 -10.38 -19.95
C VAL A 341 9.97 -8.91 -20.33
N TRP A 342 9.12 -8.00 -19.85
CA TRP A 342 9.07 -6.60 -20.27
C TRP A 342 9.60 -5.60 -19.24
N GLY A 343 10.06 -6.08 -18.07
CA GLY A 343 10.49 -5.23 -16.96
C GLY A 343 11.65 -4.31 -17.29
N ARG A 344 12.69 -4.81 -17.98
CA ARG A 344 13.83 -3.98 -18.41
C ARG A 344 13.43 -2.89 -19.41
N PRO A 345 12.77 -3.19 -20.54
CA PRO A 345 12.29 -2.15 -21.44
C PRO A 345 11.37 -1.14 -20.76
N LEU A 346 10.50 -1.61 -19.86
CA LEU A 346 9.58 -0.75 -19.12
C LEU A 346 10.33 0.19 -18.16
N ALA A 347 11.32 -0.31 -17.40
CA ALA A 347 12.13 0.52 -16.51
C ALA A 347 12.96 1.53 -17.28
N GLN A 348 13.54 1.12 -18.40
CA GLN A 348 14.30 2.03 -19.27
C GLN A 348 13.42 3.15 -19.82
N LEU A 349 12.18 2.83 -20.19
CA LEU A 349 11.22 3.82 -20.67
C LEU A 349 10.75 4.78 -19.57
N LEU A 350 10.44 4.26 -18.37
CA LEU A 350 9.83 5.03 -17.29
C LEU A 350 10.86 5.79 -16.45
N TYR A 351 12.02 5.18 -16.19
CA TYR A 351 13.00 5.66 -15.21
C TYR A 351 14.39 5.90 -15.80
N GLN A 352 14.63 5.48 -17.05
CA GLN A 352 15.95 5.52 -17.71
C GLN A 352 17.04 4.83 -16.87
N SER A 353 16.66 3.83 -16.07
CA SER A 353 17.52 3.07 -15.16
C SER A 353 17.61 1.60 -15.57
N ALA A 354 18.83 1.12 -15.80
CA ALA A 354 19.11 -0.28 -16.09
C ALA A 354 18.99 -1.14 -14.82
N ASP A 355 19.38 -0.60 -13.67
CA ASP A 355 19.35 -1.30 -12.39
C ASP A 355 17.91 -1.50 -11.91
N ALA A 356 17.04 -0.49 -12.04
CA ALA A 356 15.61 -0.66 -11.79
C ALA A 356 15.00 -1.77 -12.66
N GLY A 357 15.44 -1.87 -13.93
CA GLY A 357 15.05 -2.94 -14.84
C GLY A 357 15.51 -4.33 -14.38
N PHE A 358 16.75 -4.42 -13.90
CA PHE A 358 17.28 -5.66 -13.33
C PHE A 358 16.52 -6.09 -12.08
N TYR A 359 16.16 -5.17 -11.19
CA TYR A 359 15.38 -5.46 -10.00
C TYR A 359 13.96 -5.92 -10.33
N LEU A 360 13.30 -5.29 -11.32
CA LEU A 360 11.99 -5.71 -11.80
C LEU A 360 12.01 -7.15 -12.32
N GLU A 361 12.98 -7.47 -13.19
CA GLU A 361 13.11 -8.80 -13.78
C GLU A 361 13.41 -9.86 -12.72
N THR A 362 14.30 -9.55 -11.75
CA THR A 362 14.71 -10.49 -10.69
C THR A 362 13.59 -10.74 -9.66
N LEU A 363 12.80 -9.72 -9.32
CA LEU A 363 11.71 -9.86 -8.35
C LEU A 363 10.38 -10.28 -8.98
N ALA A 364 10.23 -10.23 -10.29
CA ALA A 364 9.00 -10.63 -10.98
C ALA A 364 8.51 -12.05 -10.61
N PRO A 365 9.39 -13.09 -10.47
CA PRO A 365 8.97 -14.41 -10.02
C PRO A 365 8.44 -14.45 -8.57
N ALA A 366 8.73 -13.45 -7.74
CA ALA A 366 8.19 -13.36 -6.37
C ALA A 366 6.77 -12.76 -6.33
N MET A 367 6.30 -12.11 -7.40
CA MET A 367 4.99 -11.46 -7.41
C MET A 367 3.83 -12.39 -7.02
N PRO A 368 3.78 -13.65 -7.48
CA PRO A 368 2.74 -14.58 -7.02
C PRO A 368 2.72 -14.77 -5.51
N LEU A 369 3.90 -14.86 -4.87
CA LEU A 369 4.01 -15.00 -3.43
C LEU A 369 3.56 -13.73 -2.70
N MET A 370 4.03 -12.56 -3.15
CA MET A 370 3.69 -11.26 -2.56
C MET A 370 2.18 -10.95 -2.65
N TYR A 371 1.55 -11.27 -3.78
CA TYR A 371 0.13 -10.99 -3.97
C TYR A 371 -0.76 -11.98 -3.21
N LEU A 372 -0.39 -13.27 -3.20
CA LEU A 372 -1.08 -14.27 -2.39
C LEU A 372 -0.99 -13.94 -0.91
N GLU A 373 0.20 -13.58 -0.41
CA GLU A 373 0.39 -13.15 0.98
C GLU A 373 -0.58 -12.03 1.36
N SER A 374 -0.64 -10.95 0.54
CA SER A 374 -1.51 -9.81 0.82
C SER A 374 -3.00 -10.16 0.82
N MET A 375 -3.43 -11.06 -0.08
CA MET A 375 -4.81 -11.55 -0.11
C MET A 375 -5.14 -12.46 1.07
N VAL A 376 -4.19 -13.32 1.44
CA VAL A 376 -4.32 -14.23 2.58
C VAL A 376 -4.33 -13.45 3.91
N ASP A 377 -3.49 -12.42 4.07
CA ASP A 377 -3.51 -11.53 5.24
C ASP A 377 -4.89 -10.87 5.42
N GLY A 378 -5.49 -10.44 4.30
CA GLY A 378 -6.88 -9.99 4.28
C GLY A 378 -7.86 -11.05 4.77
N ALA A 379 -7.79 -12.27 4.22
CA ALA A 379 -8.69 -13.37 4.60
C ALA A 379 -8.51 -13.80 6.06
N MET A 380 -7.28 -13.84 6.59
CA MET A 380 -7.00 -14.11 8.01
C MET A 380 -7.68 -13.10 8.94
N LYS A 381 -7.70 -11.83 8.55
CA LYS A 381 -8.47 -10.79 9.27
C LYS A 381 -9.97 -11.05 9.21
N GLY A 382 -10.48 -11.56 8.08
CA GLY A 382 -11.88 -11.94 7.90
C GLY A 382 -12.32 -13.12 8.75
N VAL A 383 -11.47 -14.11 8.97
CA VAL A 383 -11.75 -15.27 9.84
C VAL A 383 -11.36 -15.06 11.32
N GLY A 384 -10.89 -13.85 11.67
CA GLY A 384 -10.56 -13.51 13.07
C GLY A 384 -9.13 -13.86 13.52
N GLU A 385 -8.28 -14.38 12.62
CA GLU A 385 -6.91 -14.82 12.91
C GLU A 385 -5.86 -13.68 12.84
N GLN A 386 -6.26 -12.46 13.24
CA GLN A 386 -5.39 -11.27 13.19
C GLN A 386 -4.14 -11.41 14.07
N LYS A 387 -4.25 -12.11 15.21
CA LYS A 387 -3.12 -12.32 16.13
C LYS A 387 -2.04 -13.20 15.50
N ALA A 388 -2.45 -14.23 14.77
CA ALA A 388 -1.52 -15.12 14.06
C ALA A 388 -0.83 -14.37 12.92
N ALA A 389 -1.58 -13.62 12.10
CA ALA A 389 -1.03 -12.78 11.03
C ALA A 389 0.01 -11.77 11.57
N PHE A 390 -0.30 -11.10 12.67
CA PHE A 390 0.64 -10.18 13.33
C PHE A 390 1.91 -10.89 13.81
N ARG A 391 1.79 -12.06 14.44
CA ARG A 391 2.95 -12.84 14.90
C ARG A 391 3.87 -13.23 13.73
N TYR A 392 3.30 -13.68 12.61
CA TYR A 392 4.09 -14.02 11.42
C TYR A 392 4.75 -12.79 10.80
N SER A 393 4.09 -11.64 10.79
CA SER A 393 4.67 -10.38 10.33
C SER A 393 5.85 -9.91 11.20
N VAL A 394 5.79 -10.11 12.51
CA VAL A 394 6.92 -9.81 13.41
C VAL A 394 8.10 -10.74 13.15
N TRP A 395 7.86 -12.05 13.00
CA TRP A 395 8.90 -13.00 12.65
C TRP A 395 9.52 -12.72 11.28
N ASP A 396 8.72 -12.34 10.30
CA ASP A 396 9.21 -11.89 8.99
C ASP A 396 10.15 -10.69 9.13
N SER A 397 9.74 -9.68 9.89
CA SER A 397 10.58 -8.50 10.12
C SER A 397 11.92 -8.86 10.77
N ILE A 398 11.92 -9.79 11.73
CA ILE A 398 13.16 -10.29 12.37
C ILE A 398 14.03 -11.03 11.34
N LEU A 399 13.43 -11.90 10.53
CA LEU A 399 14.12 -12.62 9.45
C LEU A 399 14.73 -11.68 8.43
N ARG A 400 13.99 -10.65 8.02
CA ARG A 400 14.47 -9.62 7.08
C ARG A 400 15.62 -8.81 7.65
N ILE A 401 15.49 -8.32 8.89
CA ILE A 401 16.56 -7.58 9.57
C ILE A 401 17.82 -8.45 9.70
N GLY A 402 17.67 -9.69 10.17
CA GLY A 402 18.78 -10.64 10.26
C GLY A 402 19.41 -10.94 8.90
N GLY A 403 18.59 -11.16 7.87
CA GLY A 403 19.03 -11.37 6.50
C GLY A 403 19.77 -10.16 5.91
N VAL A 404 19.28 -8.94 6.16
CA VAL A 404 19.93 -7.69 5.74
C VAL A 404 21.32 -7.59 6.35
N VAL A 405 21.44 -7.77 7.66
CA VAL A 405 22.74 -7.67 8.37
C VAL A 405 23.72 -8.78 7.93
N ALA A 406 23.23 -9.99 7.67
CA ALA A 406 24.08 -11.12 7.31
C ALA A 406 24.49 -11.15 5.83
N LEU A 407 23.56 -10.85 4.92
CA LEU A 407 23.76 -11.08 3.49
C LEU A 407 24.20 -9.82 2.72
N LEU A 408 23.74 -8.62 3.09
CA LEU A 408 24.06 -7.41 2.33
C LEU A 408 25.57 -7.05 2.37
N PRO A 409 26.26 -7.10 3.52
CA PRO A 409 27.70 -6.79 3.55
C PRO A 409 28.55 -7.75 2.72
N ARG A 410 28.03 -8.97 2.41
CA ARG A 410 28.75 -10.02 1.67
C ARG A 410 28.37 -10.09 0.19
N PHE A 411 27.10 -9.92 -0.13
CA PHE A 411 26.54 -10.13 -1.47
C PHE A 411 25.92 -8.87 -2.10
N GLY A 412 26.00 -7.73 -1.38
CA GLY A 412 25.45 -6.46 -1.87
C GLY A 412 23.94 -6.53 -2.15
N MET A 413 23.52 -5.85 -3.20
CA MET A 413 22.09 -5.79 -3.58
C MET A 413 21.50 -7.18 -3.94
N LYS A 414 22.31 -8.11 -4.48
CA LYS A 414 21.84 -9.50 -4.72
C LYS A 414 21.44 -10.20 -3.42
N GLY A 415 22.18 -9.93 -2.33
CA GLY A 415 21.82 -10.41 -0.99
C GLY A 415 20.47 -9.84 -0.53
N PHE A 416 20.19 -8.56 -0.80
CA PHE A 416 18.90 -7.97 -0.44
C PHE A 416 17.74 -8.54 -1.26
N LEU A 417 17.92 -8.75 -2.56
CA LEU A 417 16.92 -9.42 -3.39
C LEU A 417 16.62 -10.83 -2.87
N ALA A 418 17.65 -11.58 -2.46
CA ALA A 418 17.46 -12.89 -1.83
C ALA A 418 16.67 -12.81 -0.51
N VAL A 419 16.94 -11.79 0.33
CA VAL A 419 16.17 -11.56 1.56
C VAL A 419 14.69 -11.32 1.24
N ILE A 420 14.38 -10.47 0.23
CA ILE A 420 12.99 -10.21 -0.19
C ILE A 420 12.31 -11.50 -0.67
N LEU A 421 13.00 -12.31 -1.48
CA LEU A 421 12.46 -13.58 -1.97
C LEU A 421 12.17 -14.57 -0.85
N LEU A 422 13.13 -14.76 0.08
CA LEU A 422 12.98 -15.67 1.23
C LEU A 422 11.88 -15.21 2.18
N SER A 423 11.80 -13.91 2.45
CA SER A 423 10.74 -13.30 3.25
C SER A 423 9.37 -13.54 2.63
N SER A 424 9.21 -13.24 1.32
CA SER A 424 7.94 -13.45 0.62
C SER A 424 7.53 -14.94 0.60
N LEU A 425 8.49 -15.84 0.49
CA LEU A 425 8.22 -17.28 0.58
C LEU A 425 7.77 -17.69 1.98
N TYR A 426 8.47 -17.20 3.02
CA TYR A 426 8.14 -17.48 4.41
C TYR A 426 6.73 -16.96 4.76
N THR A 427 6.44 -15.69 4.49
CA THR A 427 5.15 -15.08 4.85
C THR A 427 3.99 -15.69 4.07
N CYS A 428 4.18 -15.95 2.77
CA CYS A 428 3.18 -16.64 1.95
C CYS A 428 2.91 -18.05 2.49
N ALA A 429 3.94 -18.84 2.81
CA ALA A 429 3.78 -20.20 3.31
C ALA A 429 3.14 -20.22 4.71
N ALA A 430 3.63 -19.38 5.63
CA ALA A 430 3.14 -19.33 7.02
C ALA A 430 1.68 -18.87 7.09
N ASN A 431 1.34 -17.76 6.43
CA ASN A 431 -0.02 -17.21 6.44
C ASN A 431 -1.00 -18.13 5.71
N THR A 432 -0.63 -18.65 4.53
CA THR A 432 -1.49 -19.57 3.77
C THR A 432 -1.70 -20.88 4.52
N GLY A 433 -0.62 -21.47 5.06
CA GLY A 433 -0.71 -22.70 5.86
C GLY A 433 -1.63 -22.52 7.07
N HIS A 434 -1.48 -21.42 7.81
CA HIS A 434 -2.35 -21.11 8.94
C HIS A 434 -3.81 -20.91 8.55
N LEU A 435 -4.07 -20.14 7.48
CA LEU A 435 -5.44 -19.91 6.98
C LEU A 435 -6.11 -21.23 6.58
N LEU A 436 -5.41 -22.09 5.85
CA LEU A 436 -5.96 -23.38 5.41
C LEU A 436 -6.23 -24.33 6.58
N PHE A 437 -5.33 -24.33 7.56
CA PHE A 437 -5.50 -25.12 8.80
C PHE A 437 -6.71 -24.63 9.62
N SER A 438 -6.81 -23.31 9.87
CA SER A 438 -7.88 -22.74 10.69
C SER A 438 -9.27 -22.78 10.02
N SER A 439 -9.31 -22.72 8.68
CA SER A 439 -10.55 -22.80 7.91
C SER A 439 -10.98 -24.23 7.54
N GLY A 440 -10.11 -25.24 7.72
CA GLY A 440 -10.32 -26.61 7.25
C GLY A 440 -10.37 -26.72 5.72
N THR A 441 -9.75 -25.78 5.01
CA THR A 441 -9.75 -25.78 3.54
C THR A 441 -8.70 -26.76 3.00
N GLN A 442 -9.05 -27.56 2.01
CA GLN A 442 -8.12 -28.51 1.38
C GLN A 442 -7.06 -27.78 0.55
N HIS A 443 -5.84 -28.33 0.58
CA HIS A 443 -4.73 -27.81 -0.19
C HIS A 443 -4.91 -28.08 -1.69
N ALA A 444 -5.03 -27.00 -2.49
CA ALA A 444 -5.16 -27.09 -3.94
C ALA A 444 -4.06 -26.28 -4.67
N PHE A 445 -2.83 -26.31 -4.15
CA PHE A 445 -1.69 -25.56 -4.71
C PHE A 445 -1.49 -25.78 -6.22
N ARG A 446 -1.77 -26.97 -6.71
CA ARG A 446 -1.71 -27.29 -8.14
C ARG A 446 -2.67 -26.39 -8.95
N ARG A 447 -3.85 -26.09 -8.42
CA ARG A 447 -4.85 -25.22 -9.08
C ARG A 447 -4.56 -23.73 -8.89
N TRP A 448 -3.99 -23.34 -7.74
CA TRP A 448 -3.77 -21.94 -7.41
C TRP A 448 -2.50 -21.37 -8.04
N LEU A 449 -1.42 -22.14 -8.11
CA LEU A 449 -0.12 -21.73 -8.64
C LEU A 449 0.36 -22.62 -9.78
N GLY A 450 0.18 -23.94 -9.71
CA GLY A 450 0.71 -24.89 -10.69
C GLY A 450 0.10 -24.67 -12.09
N ALA A 451 -1.21 -24.57 -12.20
CA ALA A 451 -1.88 -24.33 -13.47
C ALA A 451 -1.52 -22.96 -14.09
N PRO A 452 -1.56 -21.83 -13.33
CA PRO A 452 -1.05 -20.55 -13.84
C PRO A 452 0.43 -20.59 -14.23
N ALA A 453 1.29 -21.30 -13.47
CA ALA A 453 2.72 -21.41 -13.77
C ALA A 453 2.98 -22.13 -15.10
N LEU A 454 2.21 -23.16 -15.43
CA LEU A 454 2.29 -23.82 -16.75
C LEU A 454 1.94 -22.86 -17.90
N ALA A 455 0.85 -22.09 -17.74
CA ALA A 455 0.49 -21.05 -18.71
C ALA A 455 1.58 -19.96 -18.82
N ALA A 456 2.25 -19.64 -17.71
CA ALA A 456 3.33 -18.69 -17.65
C ALA A 456 4.54 -19.09 -18.50
N VAL A 457 4.91 -20.37 -18.52
CA VAL A 457 6.04 -20.87 -19.31
C VAL A 457 5.82 -20.59 -20.80
N LEU A 458 4.62 -20.89 -21.32
CA LEU A 458 4.28 -20.63 -22.71
C LEU A 458 4.24 -19.13 -23.04
N ALA A 459 3.63 -18.34 -22.16
CA ALA A 459 3.55 -16.90 -22.31
C ALA A 459 4.94 -16.24 -22.24
N ALA A 460 5.82 -16.70 -21.35
CA ALA A 460 7.18 -16.20 -21.22
C ALA A 460 8.01 -16.54 -22.47
N ALA A 461 7.92 -17.77 -22.97
CA ALA A 461 8.62 -18.16 -24.19
C ALA A 461 8.18 -17.33 -25.40
N ALA A 462 6.87 -17.17 -25.60
CA ALA A 462 6.32 -16.33 -26.66
C ALA A 462 6.69 -14.85 -26.48
N GLY A 463 6.61 -14.33 -25.25
CA GLY A 463 6.98 -12.96 -24.93
C GLY A 463 8.47 -12.67 -25.18
N MET A 464 9.36 -13.59 -24.78
CA MET A 464 10.81 -13.45 -25.05
C MET A 464 11.14 -13.50 -26.54
N ALA A 465 10.47 -14.39 -27.29
CA ALA A 465 10.62 -14.43 -28.75
C ALA A 465 10.17 -13.10 -29.38
N LEU A 466 8.99 -12.61 -28.97
CA LEU A 466 8.45 -11.34 -29.47
C LEU A 466 9.32 -10.14 -29.08
N ARG A 467 9.90 -10.14 -27.87
CA ARG A 467 10.84 -9.11 -27.43
C ARG A 467 12.06 -9.02 -28.32
N LYS A 468 12.59 -10.17 -28.78
CA LYS A 468 13.70 -10.20 -29.74
C LYS A 468 13.29 -9.63 -31.11
N LEU A 469 12.07 -9.97 -31.57
CA LEU A 469 11.56 -9.43 -32.86
C LEU A 469 11.28 -7.93 -32.81
N LEU A 470 10.92 -7.41 -31.65
CA LEU A 470 10.62 -5.98 -31.43
C LEU A 470 11.86 -5.19 -30.96
N ALA A 471 13.05 -5.77 -30.95
CA ALA A 471 14.27 -5.14 -30.42
C ALA A 471 14.57 -3.78 -31.08
N ASP A 472 14.40 -3.67 -32.40
CA ASP A 472 14.59 -2.42 -33.12
C ASP A 472 13.59 -1.32 -32.73
N GLY A 473 12.38 -1.71 -32.32
CA GLY A 473 11.36 -0.80 -31.81
C GLY A 473 11.77 -0.12 -30.50
N PHE A 474 12.57 -0.79 -29.66
CA PHE A 474 13.07 -0.22 -28.37
C PHE A 474 14.25 0.73 -28.58
N ALA A 475 14.96 0.64 -29.68
CA ALA A 475 16.01 1.59 -30.07
C ALA A 475 15.45 2.83 -30.81
N ALA A 476 14.14 2.82 -31.11
CA ALA A 476 13.49 3.86 -31.90
C ALA A 476 12.96 5.02 -31.04
N ARG A 477 12.19 5.93 -31.65
CA ARG A 477 11.56 7.06 -30.97
C ARG A 477 10.47 6.60 -29.97
N LEU A 478 10.22 7.40 -28.94
CA LEU A 478 9.26 7.13 -27.85
C LEU A 478 7.90 6.50 -28.30
N PRO A 479 7.23 6.98 -29.37
CA PRO A 479 5.97 6.36 -29.80
C PRO A 479 6.13 4.89 -30.23
N LEU A 480 7.25 4.54 -30.88
CA LEU A 480 7.53 3.17 -31.29
C LEU A 480 7.90 2.27 -30.11
N GLN A 481 8.59 2.80 -29.10
CA GLN A 481 8.87 2.09 -27.85
C GLN A 481 7.56 1.76 -27.11
N LEU A 482 6.65 2.72 -27.00
CA LEU A 482 5.33 2.52 -26.40
C LEU A 482 4.50 1.50 -27.18
N ALA A 483 4.53 1.56 -28.51
CA ALA A 483 3.84 0.60 -29.38
C ALA A 483 4.43 -0.81 -29.22
N ALA A 484 5.76 -0.96 -29.20
CA ALA A 484 6.43 -2.24 -29.00
C ALA A 484 6.10 -2.86 -27.63
N LEU A 485 6.10 -2.07 -26.57
CA LEU A 485 5.67 -2.52 -25.22
C LEU A 485 4.19 -2.89 -25.20
N GLY A 486 3.33 -2.07 -25.79
CA GLY A 486 1.88 -2.33 -25.84
C GLY A 486 1.56 -3.61 -26.61
N ILE A 487 2.09 -3.77 -27.82
CA ILE A 487 1.89 -4.96 -28.65
C ILE A 487 2.46 -6.20 -27.93
N GLY A 488 3.69 -6.09 -27.43
CA GLY A 488 4.36 -7.17 -26.73
C GLY A 488 3.62 -7.61 -25.46
N GLY A 489 3.21 -6.67 -24.65
CA GLY A 489 2.43 -6.93 -23.43
C GLY A 489 1.06 -7.54 -23.74
N CYS A 490 0.32 -7.00 -24.71
CA CYS A 490 -0.98 -7.55 -25.13
C CYS A 490 -0.84 -8.96 -25.71
N ALA A 491 0.16 -9.21 -26.57
CA ALA A 491 0.38 -10.54 -27.13
C ALA A 491 0.78 -11.55 -26.05
N THR A 492 1.68 -11.20 -25.15
CA THR A 492 2.07 -12.06 -24.01
C THR A 492 0.87 -12.38 -23.13
N THR A 493 0.02 -11.38 -22.83
CA THR A 493 -1.25 -11.56 -22.09
C THR A 493 -2.19 -12.48 -22.85
N GLY A 494 -2.35 -12.29 -24.17
CA GLY A 494 -3.20 -13.14 -25.01
C GLY A 494 -2.76 -14.60 -24.97
N VAL A 495 -1.46 -14.88 -25.13
CA VAL A 495 -0.91 -16.25 -25.04
C VAL A 495 -1.15 -16.85 -23.66
N PHE A 496 -0.94 -16.06 -22.58
CA PHE A 496 -1.21 -16.51 -21.21
C PHE A 496 -2.67 -16.89 -21.03
N LEU A 497 -3.61 -16.04 -21.44
CA LEU A 497 -5.04 -16.28 -21.31
C LEU A 497 -5.49 -17.51 -22.12
N LEU A 498 -4.98 -17.67 -23.34
CA LEU A 498 -5.27 -18.85 -24.17
C LEU A 498 -4.74 -20.15 -23.55
N ALA A 499 -3.52 -20.13 -22.99
CA ALA A 499 -2.94 -21.27 -22.30
C ALA A 499 -3.62 -21.56 -20.97
N ALA A 500 -4.05 -20.55 -20.22
CA ALA A 500 -4.72 -20.67 -18.94
C ALA A 500 -6.18 -21.11 -19.07
N TRP A 501 -6.80 -20.89 -20.23
CA TRP A 501 -8.21 -21.20 -20.46
C TRP A 501 -8.57 -22.68 -20.18
N PRO A 502 -7.88 -23.68 -20.78
CA PRO A 502 -8.14 -25.08 -20.49
C PRO A 502 -7.64 -25.54 -19.12
N LEU A 503 -6.77 -24.75 -18.47
CA LEU A 503 -6.20 -25.06 -17.15
C LEU A 503 -7.07 -24.58 -15.97
N GLY A 504 -8.32 -24.14 -16.24
CA GLY A 504 -9.31 -23.80 -15.22
C GLY A 504 -9.76 -22.33 -15.21
N LEU A 505 -9.12 -21.44 -15.98
CA LEU A 505 -9.57 -20.05 -16.09
C LEU A 505 -10.92 -19.95 -16.82
N GLY A 506 -11.16 -20.82 -17.81
CA GLY A 506 -12.42 -20.91 -18.55
C GLY A 506 -13.61 -21.28 -17.66
N GLU A 507 -13.43 -22.18 -16.69
CA GLU A 507 -14.47 -22.54 -15.72
C GLU A 507 -14.87 -21.35 -14.84
N GLU A 508 -13.89 -20.54 -14.41
CA GLU A 508 -14.14 -19.33 -13.63
C GLU A 508 -14.87 -18.25 -14.43
N ALA A 509 -14.43 -18.04 -15.67
CA ALA A 509 -15.09 -17.09 -16.57
C ALA A 509 -16.55 -17.50 -16.83
N ALA A 510 -16.81 -18.79 -17.07
CA ALA A 510 -18.15 -19.34 -17.25
C ALA A 510 -19.01 -19.19 -15.97
N ALA A 511 -18.43 -19.44 -14.79
CA ALA A 511 -19.12 -19.27 -13.51
C ALA A 511 -19.48 -17.79 -13.22
N LEU A 512 -18.60 -16.87 -13.55
CA LEU A 512 -18.85 -15.42 -13.45
C LEU A 512 -19.96 -14.97 -14.40
N TRP A 513 -19.93 -15.45 -15.62
CA TRP A 513 -20.95 -15.12 -16.63
C TRP A 513 -22.32 -15.69 -16.27
N ALA A 514 -22.37 -16.92 -15.75
CA ALA A 514 -23.60 -17.55 -15.27
C ALA A 514 -24.21 -16.80 -14.07
N ALA A 515 -23.39 -16.25 -13.18
CA ALA A 515 -23.83 -15.45 -12.03
C ALA A 515 -24.44 -14.09 -12.42
N HIS A 516 -24.10 -13.56 -13.60
CA HIS A 516 -24.57 -12.26 -14.09
C HIS A 516 -25.72 -12.34 -15.09
N ARG A 517 -26.18 -13.57 -15.48
CA ARG A 517 -27.36 -13.70 -16.35
C ARG A 517 -28.60 -13.21 -15.60
N PRO A 518 -29.30 -12.16 -16.10
CA PRO A 518 -30.60 -11.75 -15.57
C PRO A 518 -31.61 -12.85 -15.86
N GLY A 519 -32.13 -13.53 -14.83
CA GLY A 519 -33.27 -14.45 -15.04
C GLY A 519 -33.27 -15.78 -14.29
N ARG A 520 -32.32 -16.05 -13.34
CA ARG A 520 -32.50 -17.19 -12.43
C ARG A 520 -32.86 -16.72 -11.02
N PRO A 521 -33.97 -17.21 -10.42
CA PRO A 521 -34.27 -16.98 -9.02
C PRO A 521 -33.14 -17.56 -8.17
N LYS A 522 -32.58 -16.77 -7.25
CA LYS A 522 -31.61 -17.23 -6.25
C LYS A 522 -32.30 -18.29 -5.38
N LYS A 523 -31.96 -19.57 -5.57
CA LYS A 523 -32.23 -20.61 -4.58
C LYS A 523 -31.29 -20.49 -3.39
#